data_2e9e11bc70ab37d9b08b1f3beb02e5e5
#
_entry.id   2e9e11bc70ab37d9b08b1f3beb02e5e5
#
_cell.length_a   1.000
_cell.length_b   1.000
_cell.length_c   1.000
_cell.angle_alpha   90.00
_cell.angle_beta   90.00
_cell.angle_gamma   90.00
#
_symmetry.space_group_name_H-M   'P 1'
#
loop_
_entity.id
_entity.type
_entity.pdbx_description
1 polymer ?
#
loop_
_entity_poly.entity_id
_entity_poly.type
_entity_poly.pdbx_seq_one_letter_code
_entity_poly.pdbx_strand_id
1 'polypeptide(L)'
;MFKKILIANRGEIAVRIIRACKELGIQSVAIHSDVDNDAMHVKLADESICVGGALPSSSYLNIPNIMSAINITGAEAVHPGYGFLSENDKFANILQKHDIKFIGPSSKSILELGNKSNALKLANEYKLPILGNPNAKNIKDTSDALKISKTIGFPVVIKAAYGGGGKGMRVFYNEKEIQQYFLQLKTEAKNYFGDDTMYAEKFLTNAKHIEFQVISDPKHQIAKIIGQRDCSIQRKNQKIIEEIPSDFVNINDLTSLENNIENLLLSTNYEGVGTLEFLYQDNQIYFIEMNTRLQVEHPVTEEAYDLDLVKNQIMVAAGYRPEINDLDKRFHTIECRINAENAKDFSPSPGTIKFINLPGGRGVRVDTAIYTNYRVNPHYDSLILKLISRGENRNEAISIMQRALNEIIIEGINTNINLHKWILKQDIFITGQYNTNWLEKNISNFQ
;
A
#
# COMPACT_ATOMS: atom_id res chain seq x y z
N MET A 1 -18.58 9.02 -18.99
CA MET A 1 -18.26 7.76 -18.28
C MET A 1 -17.66 6.80 -19.31
N PHE A 2 -16.66 6.02 -18.94
CA PHE A 2 -16.07 5.03 -19.84
C PHE A 2 -17.09 3.95 -20.19
N LYS A 3 -16.98 3.39 -21.40
CA LYS A 3 -17.79 2.22 -21.80
C LYS A 3 -17.11 0.91 -21.40
N LYS A 4 -15.77 0.88 -21.48
CA LYS A 4 -14.98 -0.31 -21.23
C LYS A 4 -13.64 0.00 -20.56
N ILE A 5 -13.33 -0.71 -19.47
CA ILE A 5 -12.08 -0.57 -18.69
C ILE A 5 -11.31 -1.91 -18.72
N LEU A 6 -10.04 -1.87 -19.10
CA LEU A 6 -9.12 -2.99 -18.90
C LEU A 6 -8.50 -2.91 -17.50
N ILE A 7 -8.51 -4.04 -16.79
CA ILE A 7 -7.96 -4.18 -15.44
C ILE A 7 -6.58 -4.81 -15.54
N ALA A 8 -5.54 -3.97 -15.40
CA ALA A 8 -4.14 -4.40 -15.50
C ALA A 8 -3.63 -4.97 -14.16
N ASN A 9 -4.38 -5.91 -13.61
CA ASN A 9 -4.07 -6.55 -12.32
C ASN A 9 -4.73 -7.93 -12.22
N ARG A 10 -4.55 -8.63 -11.08
CA ARG A 10 -5.06 -9.95 -10.78
C ARG A 10 -5.59 -10.06 -9.34
N GLY A 11 -6.11 -11.22 -9.00
CA GLY A 11 -6.46 -11.53 -7.61
C GLY A 11 -7.65 -10.71 -7.08
N GLU A 12 -7.63 -10.44 -5.79
CA GLU A 12 -8.75 -9.79 -5.10
C GLU A 12 -8.98 -8.36 -5.60
N ILE A 13 -7.90 -7.62 -5.92
CA ILE A 13 -8.05 -6.24 -6.39
C ILE A 13 -8.68 -6.18 -7.79
N ALA A 14 -8.37 -7.12 -8.67
CA ALA A 14 -9.04 -7.20 -9.97
C ALA A 14 -10.53 -7.50 -9.79
N VAL A 15 -10.90 -8.41 -8.87
CA VAL A 15 -12.31 -8.67 -8.51
C VAL A 15 -12.99 -7.42 -7.94
N ARG A 16 -12.30 -6.66 -7.06
CA ARG A 16 -12.80 -5.41 -6.49
C ARG A 16 -13.11 -4.36 -7.57
N ILE A 17 -12.21 -4.20 -8.54
CA ILE A 17 -12.39 -3.26 -9.65
C ILE A 17 -13.51 -3.71 -10.58
N ILE A 18 -13.62 -5.01 -10.90
CA ILE A 18 -14.71 -5.57 -11.70
C ILE A 18 -16.06 -5.25 -11.06
N ARG A 19 -16.19 -5.39 -9.73
CA ARG A 19 -17.42 -5.05 -9.00
C ARG A 19 -17.78 -3.57 -9.17
N ALA A 20 -16.80 -2.67 -8.98
CA ALA A 20 -17.00 -1.25 -9.19
C ALA A 20 -17.41 -0.92 -10.65
N CYS A 21 -16.79 -1.52 -11.64
CA CYS A 21 -17.15 -1.37 -13.05
C CYS A 21 -18.61 -1.79 -13.30
N LYS A 22 -19.02 -2.96 -12.80
CA LYS A 22 -20.40 -3.47 -12.96
C LYS A 22 -21.43 -2.55 -12.32
N GLU A 23 -21.16 -2.04 -11.13
CA GLU A 23 -22.04 -1.13 -10.41
C GLU A 23 -22.12 0.26 -11.06
N LEU A 24 -21.12 0.66 -11.83
CA LEU A 24 -21.10 1.87 -12.65
C LEU A 24 -21.65 1.65 -14.08
N GLY A 25 -22.06 0.42 -14.44
CA GLY A 25 -22.52 0.08 -15.79
C GLY A 25 -21.41 0.08 -16.85
N ILE A 26 -20.16 -0.19 -16.45
CA ILE A 26 -18.98 -0.20 -17.30
C ILE A 26 -18.57 -1.64 -17.59
N GLN A 27 -18.29 -1.97 -18.86
CA GLN A 27 -17.74 -3.28 -19.22
C GLN A 27 -16.31 -3.44 -18.71
N SER A 28 -16.02 -4.59 -18.15
CA SER A 28 -14.72 -4.95 -17.57
C SER A 28 -13.96 -5.94 -18.45
N VAL A 29 -12.68 -5.67 -18.70
CA VAL A 29 -11.76 -6.61 -19.36
C VAL A 29 -10.70 -7.03 -18.36
N ALA A 30 -10.63 -8.31 -18.01
CA ALA A 30 -9.56 -8.86 -17.18
C ALA A 30 -8.40 -9.32 -18.05
N ILE A 31 -7.17 -8.95 -17.70
CA ILE A 31 -5.99 -9.63 -18.22
C ILE A 31 -5.60 -10.78 -17.29
N HIS A 32 -4.99 -11.82 -17.83
CA HIS A 32 -4.47 -12.91 -17.01
C HIS A 32 -3.23 -13.57 -17.64
N SER A 33 -2.41 -14.20 -16.80
CA SER A 33 -1.38 -15.13 -17.26
C SER A 33 -2.00 -16.50 -17.55
N ASP A 34 -1.25 -17.37 -18.22
CA ASP A 34 -1.67 -18.76 -18.51
C ASP A 34 -2.07 -19.55 -17.25
N VAL A 35 -1.38 -19.32 -16.13
CA VAL A 35 -1.65 -20.01 -14.84
C VAL A 35 -2.82 -19.41 -14.05
N ASP A 36 -3.31 -18.25 -14.42
CA ASP A 36 -4.48 -17.58 -13.83
C ASP A 36 -5.77 -17.77 -14.65
N ASN A 37 -5.76 -18.62 -15.67
CA ASN A 37 -6.89 -18.84 -16.58
C ASN A 37 -8.22 -19.16 -15.85
N ASP A 38 -8.15 -19.89 -14.73
CA ASP A 38 -9.31 -20.23 -13.90
C ASP A 38 -9.56 -19.25 -12.75
N ALA A 39 -8.81 -18.15 -12.65
CA ALA A 39 -8.93 -17.22 -11.54
C ALA A 39 -10.30 -16.50 -11.53
N MET A 40 -10.74 -16.09 -10.33
CA MET A 40 -12.06 -15.48 -10.12
C MET A 40 -12.24 -14.19 -10.94
N HIS A 41 -11.20 -13.38 -11.09
CA HIS A 41 -11.30 -12.14 -11.89
C HIS A 41 -11.53 -12.44 -13.38
N VAL A 42 -11.02 -13.56 -13.89
CA VAL A 42 -11.29 -14.02 -15.27
C VAL A 42 -12.75 -14.44 -15.43
N LYS A 43 -13.29 -15.17 -14.44
CA LYS A 43 -14.68 -15.64 -14.45
C LYS A 43 -15.72 -14.52 -14.29
N LEU A 44 -15.37 -13.45 -13.60
CA LEU A 44 -16.30 -12.36 -13.26
C LEU A 44 -16.28 -11.20 -14.26
N ALA A 45 -15.21 -11.02 -15.01
CA ALA A 45 -15.12 -9.99 -16.03
C ALA A 45 -16.04 -10.26 -17.22
N ASP A 46 -16.41 -9.20 -17.95
CA ASP A 46 -17.24 -9.33 -19.17
C ASP A 46 -16.43 -9.92 -20.32
N GLU A 47 -15.12 -9.58 -20.40
CA GLU A 47 -14.16 -10.13 -21.33
C GLU A 47 -12.85 -10.47 -20.59
N SER A 48 -12.07 -11.42 -21.12
CA SER A 48 -10.74 -11.72 -20.59
C SER A 48 -9.75 -12.05 -21.69
N ILE A 49 -8.47 -11.68 -21.47
CA ILE A 49 -7.39 -11.94 -22.43
C ILE A 49 -6.15 -12.46 -21.69
N CYS A 50 -5.61 -13.57 -22.19
CA CYS A 50 -4.31 -14.06 -21.75
C CYS A 50 -3.20 -13.16 -22.32
N VAL A 51 -2.37 -12.60 -21.44
CA VAL A 51 -1.27 -11.69 -21.80
C VAL A 51 0.11 -12.33 -21.68
N GLY A 52 0.19 -13.63 -21.43
CA GLY A 52 1.46 -14.36 -21.43
C GLY A 52 1.60 -15.42 -20.35
N GLY A 53 2.84 -15.88 -20.14
CA GLY A 53 3.18 -16.97 -19.23
C GLY A 53 3.11 -16.59 -17.74
N ALA A 54 3.39 -17.57 -16.88
CA ALA A 54 3.25 -17.48 -15.42
C ALA A 54 4.05 -16.36 -14.76
N LEU A 55 5.25 -16.03 -15.25
CA LEU A 55 6.09 -15.01 -14.63
C LEU A 55 5.49 -13.61 -14.85
N PRO A 56 5.49 -12.73 -13.82
CA PRO A 56 5.02 -11.35 -13.97
C PRO A 56 5.66 -10.60 -15.14
N SER A 57 6.95 -10.79 -15.38
CA SER A 57 7.69 -10.14 -16.48
C SER A 57 7.22 -10.56 -17.88
N SER A 58 6.63 -11.76 -18.02
CA SER A 58 6.08 -12.25 -19.29
C SER A 58 4.57 -12.03 -19.43
N SER A 59 3.91 -11.49 -18.41
CA SER A 59 2.45 -11.26 -18.38
C SER A 59 2.08 -9.88 -17.82
N TYR A 60 1.81 -9.74 -16.52
CA TYR A 60 1.30 -8.53 -15.87
C TYR A 60 2.25 -7.32 -15.92
N LEU A 61 3.55 -7.52 -16.18
CA LEU A 61 4.55 -6.47 -16.41
C LEU A 61 4.93 -6.31 -17.89
N ASN A 62 4.32 -7.10 -18.80
CA ASN A 62 4.59 -7.05 -20.23
C ASN A 62 3.74 -5.97 -20.90
N ILE A 63 4.25 -4.73 -20.93
CA ILE A 63 3.54 -3.59 -21.52
C ILE A 63 3.09 -3.86 -22.98
N PRO A 64 3.94 -4.39 -23.91
CA PRO A 64 3.49 -4.70 -25.26
C PRO A 64 2.26 -5.61 -25.34
N ASN A 65 2.22 -6.67 -24.53
CA ASN A 65 1.09 -7.59 -24.52
C ASN A 65 -0.17 -6.96 -23.95
N ILE A 66 -0.03 -6.12 -22.92
CA ILE A 66 -1.15 -5.37 -22.33
C ILE A 66 -1.69 -4.36 -23.35
N MET A 67 -0.83 -3.64 -24.09
CA MET A 67 -1.25 -2.73 -25.16
C MET A 67 -1.98 -3.47 -26.29
N SER A 68 -1.52 -4.67 -26.64
CA SER A 68 -2.23 -5.52 -27.61
C SER A 68 -3.62 -5.91 -27.10
N ALA A 69 -3.75 -6.27 -25.82
CA ALA A 69 -5.05 -6.58 -25.21
C ALA A 69 -5.99 -5.37 -25.22
N ILE A 70 -5.50 -4.16 -24.94
CA ILE A 70 -6.28 -2.91 -25.03
C ILE A 70 -6.82 -2.72 -26.46
N ASN A 71 -5.95 -2.86 -27.48
CA ASN A 71 -6.34 -2.68 -28.87
C ASN A 71 -7.39 -3.71 -29.33
N ILE A 72 -7.22 -4.99 -28.94
CA ILE A 72 -8.15 -6.07 -29.30
C ILE A 72 -9.53 -5.84 -28.68
N THR A 73 -9.60 -5.39 -27.43
CA THR A 73 -10.85 -5.22 -26.69
C THR A 73 -11.50 -3.87 -26.91
N GLY A 74 -10.75 -2.87 -27.39
CA GLY A 74 -11.22 -1.50 -27.50
C GLY A 74 -11.46 -0.84 -26.15
N ALA A 75 -10.72 -1.19 -25.11
CA ALA A 75 -10.82 -0.54 -23.81
C ALA A 75 -10.36 0.92 -23.89
N GLU A 76 -11.16 1.82 -23.31
CA GLU A 76 -10.94 3.28 -23.33
C GLU A 76 -10.05 3.74 -22.17
N ALA A 77 -9.97 2.93 -21.12
CA ALA A 77 -9.21 3.22 -19.93
C ALA A 77 -8.59 1.94 -19.33
N VAL A 78 -7.55 2.14 -18.52
CA VAL A 78 -6.86 1.06 -17.80
C VAL A 78 -6.86 1.37 -16.31
N HIS A 79 -7.36 0.43 -15.50
CA HIS A 79 -7.23 0.48 -14.05
C HIS A 79 -6.07 -0.41 -13.61
N PRO A 80 -4.98 0.14 -13.05
CA PRO A 80 -3.80 -0.64 -12.69
C PRO A 80 -3.92 -1.35 -11.33
N GLY A 81 -4.91 -1.00 -10.50
CA GLY A 81 -5.01 -1.44 -9.11
C GLY A 81 -3.83 -0.98 -8.26
N TYR A 82 -3.16 -1.93 -7.60
CA TYR A 82 -1.91 -1.71 -6.87
C TYR A 82 -0.85 -2.76 -7.24
N GLY A 83 0.44 -2.46 -7.00
CA GLY A 83 1.54 -3.31 -7.47
C GLY A 83 1.70 -3.28 -9.00
N PHE A 84 2.44 -4.22 -9.56
CA PHE A 84 2.74 -4.33 -11.00
C PHE A 84 3.06 -2.98 -11.67
N LEU A 85 2.17 -2.49 -12.54
CA LEU A 85 2.38 -1.27 -13.31
C LEU A 85 1.69 -0.03 -12.72
N SER A 86 1.14 -0.11 -11.50
CA SER A 86 0.34 0.97 -10.91
C SER A 86 1.12 2.26 -10.61
N GLU A 87 2.44 2.17 -10.43
CA GLU A 87 3.35 3.30 -10.21
C GLU A 87 4.39 3.42 -11.34
N ASN A 88 4.07 2.87 -12.51
CA ASN A 88 4.97 2.91 -13.66
C ASN A 88 4.67 4.13 -14.55
N ASP A 89 5.49 5.18 -14.44
CA ASP A 89 5.39 6.42 -15.19
C ASP A 89 5.46 6.21 -16.71
N LYS A 90 6.28 5.24 -17.16
CA LYS A 90 6.43 4.92 -18.60
C LYS A 90 5.14 4.30 -19.13
N PHE A 91 4.51 3.42 -18.38
CA PHE A 91 3.24 2.83 -18.77
C PHE A 91 2.13 3.88 -18.86
N ALA A 92 2.00 4.75 -17.85
CA ALA A 92 1.04 5.86 -17.87
C ALA A 92 1.28 6.80 -19.07
N ASN A 93 2.55 7.11 -19.40
CA ASN A 93 2.89 7.92 -20.56
C ASN A 93 2.58 7.23 -21.91
N ILE A 94 2.82 5.91 -22.01
CA ILE A 94 2.45 5.13 -23.21
C ILE A 94 0.95 5.17 -23.44
N LEU A 95 0.14 4.89 -22.40
CA LEU A 95 -1.30 4.94 -22.49
C LEU A 95 -1.79 6.32 -22.96
N GLN A 96 -1.27 7.40 -22.35
CA GLN A 96 -1.62 8.77 -22.73
C GLN A 96 -1.31 9.06 -24.21
N LYS A 97 -0.18 8.58 -24.74
CA LYS A 97 0.19 8.76 -26.16
C LYS A 97 -0.72 8.00 -27.13
N HIS A 98 -1.46 7.02 -26.64
CA HIS A 98 -2.42 6.25 -27.42
C HIS A 98 -3.89 6.62 -27.12
N ASP A 99 -4.11 7.78 -26.47
CA ASP A 99 -5.44 8.27 -26.07
C ASP A 99 -6.22 7.30 -25.17
N ILE A 100 -5.48 6.48 -24.40
CA ILE A 100 -6.05 5.55 -23.39
C ILE A 100 -5.89 6.20 -22.00
N LYS A 101 -6.98 6.32 -21.26
CA LYS A 101 -6.93 6.90 -19.91
C LYS A 101 -6.30 5.93 -18.92
N PHE A 102 -5.22 6.33 -18.26
CA PHE A 102 -4.73 5.68 -17.06
C PHE A 102 -5.58 6.14 -15.86
N ILE A 103 -6.25 5.21 -15.16
CA ILE A 103 -7.06 5.51 -13.98
C ILE A 103 -6.13 5.66 -12.79
N GLY A 104 -5.72 6.88 -12.55
CA GLY A 104 -4.71 7.29 -11.58
C GLY A 104 -4.02 8.59 -12.00
N PRO A 105 -2.95 8.97 -11.31
CA PRO A 105 -2.23 10.21 -11.58
C PRO A 105 -1.48 10.18 -12.91
N SER A 106 -1.12 11.37 -13.40
CA SER A 106 -0.32 11.51 -14.61
C SER A 106 1.07 10.92 -14.45
N SER A 107 1.72 10.56 -15.57
CA SER A 107 3.13 10.13 -15.58
C SER A 107 4.04 11.12 -14.85
N LYS A 108 3.79 12.43 -15.00
CA LYS A 108 4.53 13.49 -14.29
C LYS A 108 4.33 13.39 -12.78
N SER A 109 3.09 13.28 -12.31
CA SER A 109 2.78 13.18 -10.87
C SER A 109 3.36 11.90 -10.25
N ILE A 110 3.37 10.78 -11.00
CA ILE A 110 4.04 9.54 -10.57
C ILE A 110 5.55 9.77 -10.37
N LEU A 111 6.22 10.43 -11.30
CA LEU A 111 7.65 10.74 -11.20
C LEU A 111 7.98 11.71 -10.07
N GLU A 112 7.16 12.72 -9.86
CA GLU A 112 7.39 13.77 -8.85
C GLU A 112 7.10 13.27 -7.44
N LEU A 113 5.99 12.57 -7.22
CA LEU A 113 5.52 12.15 -5.90
C LEU A 113 5.88 10.70 -5.55
N GLY A 114 5.97 9.80 -6.55
CA GLY A 114 6.38 8.41 -6.35
C GLY A 114 7.89 8.23 -6.22
N ASN A 115 8.70 9.17 -6.73
CA ASN A 115 10.14 9.14 -6.49
C ASN A 115 10.46 9.71 -5.11
N LYS A 116 11.04 8.93 -4.24
CA LYS A 116 11.29 9.26 -2.82
C LYS A 116 12.08 10.57 -2.62
N SER A 117 13.12 10.80 -3.42
CA SER A 117 13.94 12.02 -3.31
C SER A 117 13.15 13.27 -3.73
N ASN A 118 12.38 13.16 -4.81
CA ASN A 118 11.55 14.27 -5.29
C ASN A 118 10.38 14.54 -4.33
N ALA A 119 9.73 13.48 -3.83
CA ALA A 119 8.65 13.56 -2.86
C ALA A 119 9.10 14.26 -1.56
N LEU A 120 10.29 13.93 -1.04
CA LEU A 120 10.85 14.60 0.15
C LEU A 120 11.14 16.09 -0.09
N LYS A 121 11.60 16.47 -1.29
CA LYS A 121 11.82 17.88 -1.64
C LYS A 121 10.50 18.64 -1.70
N LEU A 122 9.50 18.07 -2.38
CA LEU A 122 8.16 18.65 -2.46
C LEU A 122 7.51 18.72 -1.06
N ALA A 123 7.61 17.66 -0.26
CA ALA A 123 7.11 17.66 1.11
C ALA A 123 7.69 18.82 1.94
N ASN A 124 9.01 19.06 1.83
CA ASN A 124 9.66 20.17 2.53
C ASN A 124 9.21 21.54 1.97
N GLU A 125 9.04 21.69 0.66
CA GLU A 125 8.53 22.89 0.02
C GLU A 125 7.12 23.26 0.50
N TYR A 126 6.27 22.24 0.62
CA TYR A 126 4.90 22.38 1.16
C TYR A 126 4.81 22.25 2.68
N LYS A 127 5.93 22.39 3.39
CA LYS A 127 6.01 22.42 4.86
C LYS A 127 5.48 21.15 5.56
N LEU A 128 5.51 20.01 4.89
CA LEU A 128 5.29 18.74 5.57
C LEU A 128 6.52 18.42 6.41
N PRO A 129 6.35 17.99 7.67
CA PRO A 129 7.48 17.60 8.51
C PRO A 129 8.21 16.40 7.89
N ILE A 130 9.53 16.45 7.80
CA ILE A 130 10.37 15.38 7.25
C ILE A 130 11.48 14.98 8.22
N LEU A 131 11.94 13.74 8.14
CA LEU A 131 13.15 13.30 8.83
C LEU A 131 14.37 13.66 7.98
N GLY A 132 15.28 14.44 8.54
CA GLY A 132 16.53 14.84 7.87
C GLY A 132 16.38 16.08 6.98
N ASN A 133 17.38 16.28 6.13
CA ASN A 133 17.43 17.40 5.22
C ASN A 133 17.31 16.89 3.77
N PRO A 134 16.26 17.25 3.01
CA PRO A 134 16.07 16.77 1.64
C PRO A 134 17.16 17.28 0.68
N ASN A 135 17.89 18.34 1.09
CA ASN A 135 19.07 18.86 0.41
C ASN A 135 20.38 18.36 1.04
N ALA A 136 20.32 17.29 1.89
CA ALA A 136 21.49 16.75 2.52
C ALA A 136 22.53 16.37 1.45
N LYS A 137 23.75 16.82 1.66
CA LYS A 137 24.88 16.45 0.78
C LYS A 137 25.06 14.95 0.83
N ASN A 138 25.32 14.35 -0.34
CA ASN A 138 25.76 12.96 -0.43
C ASN A 138 26.88 12.69 0.57
N ILE A 139 26.70 11.67 1.38
CA ILE A 139 27.73 11.18 2.32
C ILE A 139 28.83 10.51 1.50
N LYS A 140 29.97 11.14 1.37
CA LYS A 140 31.06 10.68 0.52
C LYS A 140 31.84 9.54 1.13
N ASP A 141 32.16 9.66 2.41
CA ASP A 141 33.03 8.75 3.15
C ASP A 141 32.59 8.58 4.62
N THR A 142 33.32 7.74 5.35
CA THR A 142 33.05 7.46 6.78
C THR A 142 33.18 8.71 7.66
N SER A 143 34.04 9.67 7.31
CA SER A 143 34.21 10.90 8.09
C SER A 143 32.98 11.81 7.94
N ASP A 144 32.48 11.96 6.73
CA ASP A 144 31.23 12.68 6.46
C ASP A 144 30.05 12.01 7.20
N ALA A 145 29.98 10.67 7.14
CA ALA A 145 28.94 9.90 7.82
C ALA A 145 28.94 10.16 9.34
N LEU A 146 30.12 10.14 9.98
CA LEU A 146 30.28 10.44 11.39
C LEU A 146 29.84 11.86 11.75
N LYS A 147 30.31 12.84 10.97
CA LYS A 147 29.99 14.27 11.21
C LYS A 147 28.50 14.52 11.12
N ILE A 148 27.85 14.03 10.07
CA ILE A 148 26.39 14.20 9.85
C ILE A 148 25.61 13.47 10.95
N SER A 149 25.98 12.24 11.30
CA SER A 149 25.31 11.45 12.33
C SER A 149 25.42 12.09 13.73
N LYS A 150 26.54 12.72 14.05
CA LYS A 150 26.70 13.50 15.29
C LYS A 150 25.75 14.71 15.32
N THR A 151 25.56 15.38 14.20
CA THR A 151 24.65 16.52 14.11
C THR A 151 23.19 16.09 14.26
N ILE A 152 22.80 14.97 13.66
CA ILE A 152 21.44 14.42 13.75
C ILE A 152 21.16 13.82 15.13
N GLY A 153 22.19 13.26 15.77
CA GLY A 153 22.10 12.51 17.05
C GLY A 153 21.66 11.05 16.84
N PHE A 154 22.39 10.12 17.50
CA PHE A 154 22.08 8.70 17.44
C PHE A 154 20.75 8.32 18.12
N PRO A 155 20.08 7.23 17.69
CA PRO A 155 20.41 6.43 16.53
C PRO A 155 20.07 7.14 15.21
N VAL A 156 20.83 6.80 14.15
CA VAL A 156 20.62 7.31 12.80
C VAL A 156 20.43 6.15 11.82
N VAL A 157 19.66 6.37 10.76
CA VAL A 157 19.62 5.46 9.63
C VAL A 157 20.34 6.10 8.44
N ILE A 158 21.25 5.35 7.82
CA ILE A 158 21.91 5.76 6.56
C ILE A 158 21.32 4.91 5.44
N LYS A 159 20.91 5.57 4.35
CA LYS A 159 20.14 4.98 3.24
C LYS A 159 20.78 5.35 1.90
N ALA A 160 20.67 4.43 0.94
CA ALA A 160 20.93 4.73 -0.47
C ALA A 160 19.84 5.63 -1.04
N ALA A 161 20.22 6.65 -1.82
CA ALA A 161 19.30 7.63 -2.41
C ALA A 161 18.29 6.98 -3.38
N TYR A 162 18.71 5.92 -4.08
CA TYR A 162 17.90 5.17 -5.04
C TYR A 162 17.46 3.80 -4.49
N GLY A 163 17.55 3.60 -3.17
CA GLY A 163 17.18 2.36 -2.49
C GLY A 163 15.67 2.23 -2.26
N GLY A 164 15.18 0.99 -2.22
CA GLY A 164 13.78 0.68 -1.90
C GLY A 164 13.64 -0.72 -1.30
N GLY A 165 12.47 -1.01 -0.69
CA GLY A 165 12.17 -2.32 -0.13
C GLY A 165 13.07 -2.75 1.03
N GLY A 166 13.60 -1.80 1.80
CA GLY A 166 14.48 -2.08 2.96
C GLY A 166 15.92 -2.45 2.62
N LYS A 167 16.32 -2.48 1.34
CA LYS A 167 17.68 -2.73 0.90
C LYS A 167 18.48 -1.44 0.79
N GLY A 168 19.81 -1.52 0.99
CA GLY A 168 20.70 -0.34 0.94
C GLY A 168 20.48 0.65 2.08
N MET A 169 19.99 0.17 3.24
CA MET A 169 19.84 0.97 4.45
C MET A 169 20.31 0.22 5.69
N ARG A 170 20.85 0.97 6.66
CA ARG A 170 21.29 0.41 7.94
C ARG A 170 21.13 1.41 9.07
N VAL A 171 20.65 0.93 10.22
CA VAL A 171 20.58 1.71 11.45
C VAL A 171 21.92 1.63 12.17
N PHE A 172 22.40 2.78 12.67
CA PHE A 172 23.62 2.92 13.43
C PHE A 172 23.31 3.54 14.79
N TYR A 173 23.68 2.85 15.84
CA TYR A 173 23.42 3.28 17.21
C TYR A 173 24.56 4.08 17.83
N ASN A 174 25.75 4.02 17.23
CA ASN A 174 26.94 4.71 17.73
C ASN A 174 28.01 4.90 16.61
N GLU A 175 29.04 5.69 16.92
CA GLU A 175 30.14 5.99 16.00
C GLU A 175 30.93 4.77 15.55
N LYS A 176 31.14 3.79 16.45
CA LYS A 176 31.92 2.58 16.15
C LYS A 176 31.27 1.76 15.04
N GLU A 177 29.95 1.66 15.06
CA GLU A 177 29.20 0.95 14.02
C GLU A 177 29.32 1.64 12.65
N ILE A 178 29.32 2.97 12.60
CA ILE A 178 29.54 3.72 11.34
C ILE A 178 30.95 3.41 10.80
N GLN A 179 31.98 3.47 11.67
CA GLN A 179 33.36 3.18 11.28
C GLN A 179 33.51 1.76 10.72
N GLN A 180 32.79 0.81 11.29
CA GLN A 180 32.87 -0.60 10.90
C GLN A 180 32.10 -0.94 9.64
N TYR A 181 30.90 -0.37 9.45
CA TYR A 181 29.95 -0.89 8.46
C TYR A 181 29.55 0.09 7.34
N PHE A 182 29.92 1.37 7.42
CA PHE A 182 29.48 2.35 6.42
C PHE A 182 29.96 2.02 5.00
N LEU A 183 31.23 1.64 4.83
CA LEU A 183 31.79 1.30 3.53
C LEU A 183 31.15 0.03 2.93
N GLN A 184 30.83 -0.95 3.77
CA GLN A 184 30.09 -2.13 3.34
C GLN A 184 28.72 -1.74 2.81
N LEU A 185 27.95 -0.93 3.55
CA LEU A 185 26.64 -0.45 3.14
C LEU A 185 26.71 0.32 1.81
N LYS A 186 27.72 1.17 1.64
CA LYS A 186 27.93 1.93 0.40
C LYS A 186 28.20 1.00 -0.79
N THR A 187 29.01 -0.05 -0.58
CA THR A 187 29.29 -1.07 -1.60
C THR A 187 28.03 -1.88 -1.95
N GLU A 188 27.24 -2.27 -0.95
CA GLU A 188 25.96 -2.94 -1.16
C GLU A 188 25.00 -2.09 -1.99
N ALA A 189 24.88 -0.78 -1.68
CA ALA A 189 24.06 0.15 -2.44
C ALA A 189 24.47 0.23 -3.91
N LYS A 190 25.77 0.33 -4.17
CA LYS A 190 26.31 0.35 -5.54
C LYS A 190 26.01 -0.92 -6.31
N ASN A 191 26.13 -2.08 -5.65
CA ASN A 191 25.87 -3.38 -6.27
C ASN A 191 24.40 -3.61 -6.59
N TYR A 192 23.48 -3.17 -5.71
CA TYR A 192 22.03 -3.37 -5.89
C TYR A 192 21.38 -2.35 -6.82
N PHE A 193 21.84 -1.08 -6.76
CA PHE A 193 21.15 0.04 -7.41
C PHE A 193 21.99 0.74 -8.48
N GLY A 194 23.25 0.35 -8.64
CA GLY A 194 24.18 1.02 -9.55
C GLY A 194 24.66 2.40 -9.09
N ASP A 195 24.18 2.87 -7.94
CA ASP A 195 24.48 4.19 -7.36
C ASP A 195 24.87 4.06 -5.89
N ASP A 196 25.86 4.83 -5.46
CA ASP A 196 26.40 4.79 -4.10
C ASP A 196 26.14 6.10 -3.32
N THR A 197 25.20 6.90 -3.79
CA THR A 197 24.74 8.12 -3.12
C THR A 197 24.01 7.76 -1.83
N MET A 198 24.54 8.25 -0.70
CA MET A 198 24.04 7.95 0.64
C MET A 198 23.57 9.22 1.35
N TYR A 199 22.54 9.09 2.17
CA TYR A 199 22.08 10.15 3.08
C TYR A 199 21.70 9.58 4.44
N ALA A 200 21.70 10.42 5.47
CA ALA A 200 21.37 10.04 6.84
C ALA A 200 20.13 10.78 7.36
N GLU A 201 19.36 10.08 8.15
CA GLU A 201 18.16 10.59 8.83
C GLU A 201 18.16 10.13 10.30
N LYS A 202 17.41 10.83 11.14
CA LYS A 202 17.13 10.36 12.50
C LYS A 202 16.37 9.04 12.43
N PHE A 203 16.81 8.04 13.20
CA PHE A 203 16.06 6.80 13.34
C PHE A 203 15.10 6.90 14.52
N LEU A 204 13.83 6.65 14.27
CA LEU A 204 12.78 6.62 15.27
C LEU A 204 12.64 5.20 15.82
N THR A 205 12.85 5.02 17.13
CA THR A 205 12.93 3.70 17.76
C THR A 205 11.57 3.10 18.13
N ASN A 206 10.58 3.96 18.35
CA ASN A 206 9.24 3.57 18.80
C ASN A 206 8.14 4.19 17.93
N ALA A 207 8.41 4.31 16.64
CA ALA A 207 7.47 4.95 15.73
C ALA A 207 6.21 4.11 15.48
N LYS A 208 5.09 4.78 15.31
CA LYS A 208 3.91 4.26 14.62
C LYS A 208 4.01 4.61 13.13
N HIS A 209 3.43 3.76 12.29
CA HIS A 209 3.27 4.01 10.86
C HIS A 209 1.85 4.52 10.63
N ILE A 210 1.73 5.80 10.36
CA ILE A 210 0.46 6.50 10.14
C ILE A 210 0.39 6.94 8.69
N GLU A 211 -0.74 6.78 8.07
CA GLU A 211 -0.92 7.16 6.68
C GLU A 211 -2.24 7.90 6.45
N PHE A 212 -2.21 8.86 5.55
CA PHE A 212 -3.36 9.67 5.17
C PHE A 212 -3.89 9.21 3.81
N GLN A 213 -5.12 8.70 3.79
CA GLN A 213 -5.82 8.44 2.55
C GLN A 213 -6.24 9.75 1.93
N VAL A 214 -5.92 9.95 0.66
CA VAL A 214 -6.31 11.15 -0.07
C VAL A 214 -7.04 10.82 -1.35
N ILE A 215 -7.88 11.76 -1.77
CA ILE A 215 -8.46 11.81 -3.12
C ILE A 215 -8.28 13.22 -3.66
N SER A 216 -7.92 13.34 -4.93
CA SER A 216 -7.74 14.63 -5.59
C SER A 216 -8.33 14.63 -6.99
N ASP A 217 -8.99 15.73 -7.31
CA ASP A 217 -9.57 16.04 -8.62
C ASP A 217 -9.14 17.45 -9.02
N PRO A 218 -8.01 17.58 -9.74
CA PRO A 218 -7.48 18.88 -10.13
C PRO A 218 -8.42 19.63 -11.08
N LYS A 219 -9.24 18.92 -11.87
CA LYS A 219 -10.22 19.54 -12.78
C LYS A 219 -11.26 20.36 -12.02
N HIS A 220 -11.70 19.88 -10.87
CA HIS A 220 -12.70 20.55 -10.06
C HIS A 220 -12.11 21.25 -8.82
N GLN A 221 -10.77 21.34 -8.73
CA GLN A 221 -10.04 21.96 -7.62
C GLN A 221 -10.39 21.33 -6.26
N ILE A 222 -10.48 20.01 -6.24
CA ILE A 222 -10.78 19.22 -5.03
C ILE A 222 -9.52 18.45 -4.63
N ALA A 223 -9.09 18.59 -3.38
CA ALA A 223 -8.18 17.69 -2.71
C ALA A 223 -8.71 17.46 -1.30
N LYS A 224 -8.85 16.19 -0.89
CA LYS A 224 -9.41 15.84 0.41
C LYS A 224 -8.67 14.69 1.05
N ILE A 225 -8.52 14.78 2.35
CA ILE A 225 -8.05 13.71 3.22
C ILE A 225 -9.26 12.93 3.73
N ILE A 226 -9.20 11.61 3.59
CA ILE A 226 -10.25 10.68 4.03
C ILE A 226 -9.70 9.84 5.19
N GLY A 227 -9.35 10.50 6.28
CA GLY A 227 -8.91 9.87 7.50
C GLY A 227 -7.47 9.34 7.51
N GLN A 228 -7.12 8.79 8.66
CA GLN A 228 -5.76 8.35 8.99
C GLN A 228 -5.81 6.89 9.41
N ARG A 229 -5.01 6.05 8.77
CA ARG A 229 -4.82 4.64 9.13
C ARG A 229 -3.60 4.46 10.03
N ASP A 230 -3.69 3.58 11.01
CA ASP A 230 -2.55 3.03 11.75
C ASP A 230 -2.15 1.68 11.12
N CYS A 231 -0.97 1.65 10.53
CA CYS A 231 -0.40 0.48 9.85
C CYS A 231 0.84 -0.06 10.59
N SER A 232 0.91 0.15 11.90
CA SER A 232 2.11 -0.17 12.69
C SER A 232 2.31 -1.66 12.95
N ILE A 233 1.27 -2.49 12.83
CA ILE A 233 1.45 -3.94 12.94
C ILE A 233 2.01 -4.48 11.62
N GLN A 234 3.32 -4.61 11.59
CA GLN A 234 4.05 -5.01 10.39
C GLN A 234 5.24 -5.92 10.72
N ARG A 235 5.73 -6.64 9.74
CA ARG A 235 6.94 -7.45 9.78
C ARG A 235 7.81 -7.14 8.58
N LYS A 236 9.08 -6.80 8.81
CA LYS A 236 10.03 -6.41 7.75
C LYS A 236 9.44 -5.37 6.78
N ASN A 237 8.79 -4.37 7.34
CA ASN A 237 8.07 -3.31 6.62
C ASN A 237 6.86 -3.80 5.79
N GLN A 238 6.39 -5.03 5.97
CA GLN A 238 5.14 -5.51 5.38
C GLN A 238 4.01 -5.39 6.40
N LYS A 239 3.00 -4.62 6.07
CA LYS A 239 1.78 -4.42 6.88
C LYS A 239 1.04 -5.75 7.01
N ILE A 240 0.52 -6.05 8.21
CA ILE A 240 -0.20 -7.30 8.53
C ILE A 240 -1.59 -6.99 9.05
N ILE A 241 -1.73 -5.95 9.90
CA ILE A 241 -3.02 -5.44 10.39
C ILE A 241 -3.00 -3.93 10.21
N GLU A 242 -4.08 -3.40 9.71
CA GLU A 242 -4.35 -1.97 9.57
C GLU A 242 -5.66 -1.61 10.28
N GLU A 243 -5.71 -0.42 10.86
CA GLU A 243 -6.94 0.08 11.48
C GLU A 243 -7.18 1.57 11.24
N ILE A 244 -8.42 1.97 11.30
CA ILE A 244 -8.87 3.35 11.21
C ILE A 244 -10.06 3.56 12.18
N PRO A 245 -10.10 4.66 12.91
CA PRO A 245 -9.10 5.75 12.95
C PRO A 245 -7.86 5.34 13.75
N SER A 246 -6.84 6.16 13.66
CA SER A 246 -5.65 6.04 14.51
C SER A 246 -5.88 6.71 15.87
N ASP A 247 -6.79 6.18 16.68
CA ASP A 247 -7.27 6.80 17.94
C ASP A 247 -6.17 7.10 18.98
N PHE A 248 -5.01 6.43 18.86
CA PHE A 248 -3.88 6.59 19.78
C PHE A 248 -2.83 7.58 19.30
N VAL A 249 -3.15 8.34 18.27
CA VAL A 249 -2.24 9.30 17.65
C VAL A 249 -2.78 10.72 17.85
N ASN A 250 -2.03 11.52 18.57
CA ASN A 250 -2.33 12.94 18.77
C ASN A 250 -1.30 13.77 18.02
N ILE A 251 -1.66 14.25 16.83
CA ILE A 251 -0.78 15.02 15.96
C ILE A 251 -0.91 16.50 16.33
N ASN A 252 0.21 17.10 16.69
CA ASN A 252 0.26 18.55 16.89
C ASN A 252 -0.03 19.25 15.55
N ASP A 253 -0.93 20.24 15.59
CA ASP A 253 -1.29 21.05 14.42
C ASP A 253 -1.75 20.22 13.20
N LEU A 254 -2.66 19.26 13.45
CA LEU A 254 -3.22 18.39 12.39
C LEU A 254 -3.85 19.21 11.26
N THR A 255 -4.57 20.27 11.58
CA THR A 255 -5.23 21.11 10.57
C THR A 255 -4.23 21.76 9.60
N SER A 256 -3.08 22.24 10.11
CA SER A 256 -2.03 22.79 9.26
C SER A 256 -1.41 21.71 8.36
N LEU A 257 -1.18 20.52 8.91
CA LEU A 257 -0.67 19.37 8.14
C LEU A 257 -1.62 19.00 7.02
N GLU A 258 -2.92 18.90 7.30
CA GLU A 258 -3.95 18.57 6.31
C GLU A 258 -4.03 19.61 5.19
N ASN A 259 -4.04 20.90 5.53
CA ASN A 259 -4.00 21.99 4.55
C ASN A 259 -2.75 21.92 3.66
N ASN A 260 -1.59 21.60 4.23
CA ASN A 260 -0.35 21.46 3.48
C ASN A 260 -0.39 20.28 2.51
N ILE A 261 -0.98 19.16 2.92
CA ILE A 261 -1.20 17.98 2.04
C ILE A 261 -2.15 18.35 0.88
N GLU A 262 -3.29 19.00 1.16
CA GLU A 262 -4.25 19.41 0.13
C GLU A 262 -3.59 20.36 -0.88
N ASN A 263 -2.80 21.34 -0.41
CA ASN A 263 -2.05 22.27 -1.27
C ASN A 263 -1.01 21.56 -2.13
N LEU A 264 -0.27 20.59 -1.58
CA LEU A 264 0.68 19.76 -2.33
C LEU A 264 -0.02 19.03 -3.49
N LEU A 265 -1.16 18.39 -3.22
CA LEU A 265 -1.92 17.62 -4.22
C LEU A 265 -2.44 18.51 -5.36
N LEU A 266 -3.03 19.67 -5.03
CA LEU A 266 -3.54 20.61 -6.02
C LEU A 266 -2.42 21.19 -6.89
N SER A 267 -1.31 21.58 -6.28
CA SER A 267 -0.19 22.20 -7.00
C SER A 267 0.54 21.23 -7.93
N THR A 268 0.55 19.95 -7.60
CA THR A 268 1.13 18.91 -8.46
C THR A 268 0.13 18.32 -9.46
N ASN A 269 -1.08 18.88 -9.52
CA ASN A 269 -2.19 18.36 -10.33
C ASN A 269 -2.38 16.83 -10.14
N TYR A 270 -2.30 16.38 -8.87
CA TYR A 270 -2.52 14.98 -8.54
C TYR A 270 -3.95 14.58 -8.84
N GLU A 271 -4.15 13.47 -9.57
CA GLU A 271 -5.47 12.97 -9.96
C GLU A 271 -5.72 11.57 -9.39
N GLY A 272 -6.89 11.36 -8.80
CA GLY A 272 -7.32 10.08 -8.26
C GLY A 272 -7.02 9.90 -6.78
N VAL A 273 -6.93 8.65 -6.34
CA VAL A 273 -6.63 8.29 -4.95
C VAL A 273 -5.15 8.07 -4.73
N GLY A 274 -4.68 8.40 -3.55
CA GLY A 274 -3.29 8.18 -3.13
C GLY A 274 -3.18 8.10 -1.62
N THR A 275 -1.98 7.83 -1.13
CA THR A 275 -1.72 7.75 0.31
C THR A 275 -0.38 8.37 0.63
N LEU A 276 -0.37 9.30 1.59
CA LEU A 276 0.86 9.83 2.17
C LEU A 276 1.19 9.06 3.44
N GLU A 277 2.38 8.48 3.49
CA GLU A 277 2.87 7.68 4.62
C GLU A 277 3.78 8.50 5.52
N PHE A 278 3.61 8.30 6.83
CA PHE A 278 4.34 9.03 7.87
C PHE A 278 4.81 8.09 8.98
N LEU A 279 5.90 8.48 9.65
CA LEU A 279 6.24 7.95 10.97
C LEU A 279 5.79 8.94 12.05
N TYR A 280 5.16 8.41 13.09
CA TYR A 280 4.70 9.17 14.24
C TYR A 280 5.42 8.71 15.50
N GLN A 281 5.99 9.66 16.25
CA GLN A 281 6.59 9.43 17.56
C GLN A 281 6.58 10.72 18.37
N ASP A 282 6.26 10.63 19.66
CA ASP A 282 6.30 11.76 20.62
C ASP A 282 5.47 12.97 20.16
N ASN A 283 4.25 12.74 19.69
CA ASN A 283 3.31 13.73 19.14
C ASN A 283 3.83 14.49 17.90
N GLN A 284 4.88 13.98 17.27
CA GLN A 284 5.44 14.50 16.03
C GLN A 284 5.21 13.49 14.89
N ILE A 285 4.94 14.02 13.71
CA ILE A 285 4.74 13.20 12.51
C ILE A 285 5.77 13.59 11.44
N TYR A 286 6.25 12.62 10.67
CA TYR A 286 7.30 12.84 9.68
C TYR A 286 6.98 12.09 8.40
N PHE A 287 6.88 12.81 7.29
CA PHE A 287 6.62 12.27 5.97
C PHE A 287 7.72 11.29 5.53
N ILE A 288 7.33 10.14 4.98
CA ILE A 288 8.23 9.12 4.45
C ILE A 288 8.17 9.09 2.92
N GLU A 289 6.95 8.89 2.39
CA GLU A 289 6.71 8.70 0.97
C GLU A 289 5.23 8.89 0.63
N MET A 290 4.96 9.00 -0.68
CA MET A 290 3.61 8.96 -1.19
C MET A 290 3.44 7.77 -2.13
N ASN A 291 2.42 6.95 -1.88
CA ASN A 291 1.98 5.93 -2.81
C ASN A 291 0.97 6.57 -3.78
N THR A 292 1.39 6.68 -5.04
CA THR A 292 0.62 7.37 -6.10
C THR A 292 -0.43 6.46 -6.75
N ARG A 293 -1.10 5.65 -5.94
CA ARG A 293 -2.06 4.63 -6.33
C ARG A 293 -3.02 4.27 -5.19
N LEU A 294 -4.00 3.44 -5.50
CA LEU A 294 -4.79 2.75 -4.49
C LEU A 294 -3.89 1.80 -3.67
N GLN A 295 -4.13 1.67 -2.37
CA GLN A 295 -3.41 0.74 -1.50
C GLN A 295 -4.21 -0.52 -1.18
N VAL A 296 -3.52 -1.57 -0.68
CA VAL A 296 -4.14 -2.84 -0.28
C VAL A 296 -5.21 -2.58 0.76
N GLU A 297 -4.92 -1.77 1.75
CA GLU A 297 -5.70 -1.42 2.93
C GLU A 297 -6.78 -0.34 2.72
N HIS A 298 -7.09 0.01 1.45
CA HIS A 298 -8.19 0.95 1.17
C HIS A 298 -9.55 0.54 1.76
N PRO A 299 -9.86 -0.77 1.92
CA PRO A 299 -11.15 -1.19 2.46
C PRO A 299 -11.42 -0.71 3.89
N VAL A 300 -10.38 -0.53 4.74
CA VAL A 300 -10.62 0.01 6.10
C VAL A 300 -11.14 1.43 6.05
N THR A 301 -10.66 2.24 5.09
CA THR A 301 -11.16 3.60 4.89
C THR A 301 -12.57 3.59 4.32
N GLU A 302 -12.84 2.74 3.33
CA GLU A 302 -14.16 2.60 2.73
C GLU A 302 -15.22 2.25 3.79
N GLU A 303 -14.93 1.25 4.64
CA GLU A 303 -15.85 0.82 5.71
C GLU A 303 -16.00 1.86 6.83
N ALA A 304 -14.94 2.61 7.17
CA ALA A 304 -15.00 3.61 8.23
C ALA A 304 -15.82 4.84 7.86
N TYR A 305 -15.75 5.26 6.61
CA TYR A 305 -16.40 6.47 6.09
C TYR A 305 -17.65 6.19 5.23
N ASP A 306 -17.98 4.93 5.01
CA ASP A 306 -19.10 4.47 4.18
C ASP A 306 -19.04 5.07 2.77
N LEU A 307 -17.87 4.94 2.12
CA LEU A 307 -17.60 5.44 0.78
C LEU A 307 -16.90 4.40 -0.10
N ASP A 308 -16.96 4.57 -1.42
CA ASP A 308 -16.30 3.68 -2.39
C ASP A 308 -15.15 4.41 -3.08
N LEU A 309 -13.91 4.13 -2.65
CA LEU A 309 -12.70 4.76 -3.20
C LEU A 309 -12.43 4.34 -4.65
N VAL A 310 -12.73 3.10 -5.00
CA VAL A 310 -12.50 2.58 -6.37
C VAL A 310 -13.46 3.23 -7.36
N LYS A 311 -14.75 3.35 -7.02
CA LYS A 311 -15.70 4.08 -7.86
C LYS A 311 -15.30 5.54 -8.00
N ASN A 312 -14.96 6.20 -6.88
CA ASN A 312 -14.53 7.59 -6.90
C ASN A 312 -13.27 7.79 -7.78
N GLN A 313 -12.32 6.87 -7.73
CA GLN A 313 -11.14 6.91 -8.60
C GLN A 313 -11.51 6.80 -10.09
N ILE A 314 -12.44 5.91 -10.44
CA ILE A 314 -12.95 5.76 -11.82
C ILE A 314 -13.72 7.04 -12.24
N MET A 315 -14.55 7.60 -11.37
CA MET A 315 -15.31 8.81 -11.64
C MET A 315 -14.41 10.01 -11.90
N VAL A 316 -13.41 10.24 -11.06
CA VAL A 316 -12.42 11.32 -11.25
C VAL A 316 -11.69 11.15 -12.58
N ALA A 317 -11.21 9.94 -12.89
CA ALA A 317 -10.55 9.66 -14.16
C ALA A 317 -11.45 9.87 -15.39
N ALA A 318 -12.76 9.68 -15.24
CA ALA A 318 -13.77 9.96 -16.26
C ALA A 318 -14.19 11.45 -16.30
N GLY A 319 -13.61 12.30 -15.45
CA GLY A 319 -13.87 13.74 -15.39
C GLY A 319 -15.12 14.14 -14.62
N TYR A 320 -15.68 13.26 -13.79
CA TYR A 320 -16.78 13.55 -12.86
C TYR A 320 -16.22 13.94 -11.49
N ARG A 321 -16.97 14.71 -10.72
CA ARG A 321 -16.63 15.01 -9.33
C ARG A 321 -16.70 13.76 -8.47
N PRO A 322 -15.77 13.59 -7.51
CA PRO A 322 -15.86 12.48 -6.54
C PRO A 322 -17.05 12.68 -5.60
N GLU A 323 -17.67 11.57 -5.21
CA GLU A 323 -18.78 11.53 -4.23
C GLU A 323 -18.18 11.42 -2.81
N ILE A 324 -17.79 12.57 -2.24
CA ILE A 324 -17.14 12.70 -0.92
C ILE A 324 -17.80 13.76 -0.05
N ASN A 325 -19.12 13.88 -0.12
CA ASN A 325 -19.86 15.00 0.49
C ASN A 325 -19.92 14.96 2.01
N ASP A 326 -19.76 13.79 2.63
CA ASP A 326 -19.81 13.59 4.07
C ASP A 326 -18.61 12.71 4.48
N LEU A 327 -17.60 13.35 5.05
CA LEU A 327 -16.37 12.68 5.51
C LEU A 327 -16.34 12.49 7.04
N ASP A 328 -17.52 12.50 7.68
CA ASP A 328 -17.59 12.14 9.08
C ASP A 328 -17.36 10.64 9.27
N LYS A 329 -16.39 10.31 10.10
CA LYS A 329 -16.10 8.93 10.48
C LYS A 329 -17.33 8.31 11.16
N ARG A 330 -17.79 7.17 10.65
CA ARG A 330 -18.96 6.45 11.18
C ARG A 330 -18.59 5.24 12.04
N PHE A 331 -17.49 4.56 11.72
CA PHE A 331 -17.11 3.30 12.34
C PHE A 331 -15.62 3.24 12.68
N HIS A 332 -15.27 2.36 13.61
CA HIS A 332 -13.91 1.86 13.76
C HIS A 332 -13.75 0.59 12.93
N THR A 333 -12.70 0.49 12.14
CA THR A 333 -12.47 -0.63 11.23
C THR A 333 -11.07 -1.20 11.38
N ILE A 334 -10.96 -2.52 11.24
CA ILE A 334 -9.69 -3.26 11.29
C ILE A 334 -9.64 -4.19 10.09
N GLU A 335 -8.51 -4.21 9.38
CA GLU A 335 -8.21 -5.20 8.34
C GLU A 335 -7.13 -6.15 8.81
N CYS A 336 -7.30 -7.44 8.53
CA CYS A 336 -6.28 -8.47 8.65
C CYS A 336 -5.95 -9.01 7.26
N ARG A 337 -4.68 -8.94 6.85
CA ARG A 337 -4.20 -9.54 5.60
C ARG A 337 -3.98 -11.02 5.79
N ILE A 338 -4.80 -11.85 5.15
CA ILE A 338 -4.65 -13.30 5.19
C ILE A 338 -3.78 -13.75 4.02
N ASN A 339 -2.61 -14.24 4.36
CA ASN A 339 -1.58 -14.68 3.42
C ASN A 339 -1.45 -16.22 3.42
N ALA A 340 -1.18 -16.78 2.25
CA ALA A 340 -0.80 -18.18 2.07
C ALA A 340 0.67 -18.38 2.50
N GLU A 341 0.90 -18.42 3.80
CA GLU A 341 2.21 -18.46 4.45
C GLU A 341 2.17 -19.28 5.74
N ASN A 342 3.30 -19.86 6.10
CA ASN A 342 3.50 -20.39 7.44
C ASN A 342 3.51 -19.24 8.46
N ALA A 343 2.67 -19.32 9.49
CA ALA A 343 2.50 -18.24 10.47
C ALA A 343 3.74 -17.98 11.35
N LYS A 344 4.70 -18.93 11.43
CA LYS A 344 5.91 -18.82 12.28
C LYS A 344 7.10 -18.23 11.53
N ASP A 345 7.41 -18.78 10.35
CA ASP A 345 8.60 -18.39 9.58
C ASP A 345 8.28 -17.54 8.35
N PHE A 346 6.99 -17.39 8.02
CA PHE A 346 6.45 -16.65 6.87
C PHE A 346 6.91 -17.19 5.51
N SER A 347 7.31 -18.46 5.47
CA SER A 347 7.58 -19.12 4.20
C SER A 347 6.29 -19.23 3.38
N PRO A 348 6.33 -18.92 2.06
CA PRO A 348 5.16 -19.08 1.20
C PRO A 348 4.61 -20.50 1.22
N SER A 349 3.29 -20.62 1.18
CA SER A 349 2.59 -21.92 1.14
C SER A 349 1.70 -22.01 -0.10
N PRO A 350 2.29 -22.09 -1.32
CA PRO A 350 1.51 -22.32 -2.52
C PRO A 350 0.86 -23.71 -2.48
N GLY A 351 -0.30 -23.85 -3.13
CA GLY A 351 -1.01 -25.13 -3.16
C GLY A 351 -2.45 -24.97 -3.59
N THR A 352 -3.21 -26.06 -3.53
CA THR A 352 -4.64 -26.07 -3.87
C THR A 352 -5.47 -25.98 -2.61
N ILE A 353 -6.39 -25.02 -2.57
CA ILE A 353 -7.38 -24.88 -1.50
C ILE A 353 -8.41 -26.00 -1.65
N LYS A 354 -8.41 -26.94 -0.69
CA LYS A 354 -9.31 -28.09 -0.70
C LYS A 354 -10.72 -27.74 -0.20
N PHE A 355 -10.78 -26.85 0.78
CA PHE A 355 -12.02 -26.35 1.34
C PHE A 355 -11.85 -24.91 1.82
N ILE A 356 -12.89 -24.11 1.68
CA ILE A 356 -12.94 -22.74 2.21
C ILE A 356 -14.32 -22.46 2.80
N ASN A 357 -14.34 -21.91 4.02
CA ASN A 357 -15.50 -21.25 4.60
C ASN A 357 -15.14 -19.79 4.88
N LEU A 358 -15.89 -18.86 4.30
CA LEU A 358 -15.71 -17.44 4.53
C LEU A 358 -16.60 -16.96 5.66
N PRO A 359 -16.11 -16.11 6.58
CA PRO A 359 -16.92 -15.54 7.64
C PRO A 359 -17.95 -14.55 7.08
N GLY A 360 -18.99 -14.32 7.85
CA GLY A 360 -20.06 -13.40 7.46
C GLY A 360 -20.68 -12.68 8.65
N GLY A 361 -21.89 -12.16 8.48
CA GLY A 361 -22.64 -11.44 9.48
C GLY A 361 -22.34 -9.95 9.55
N ARG A 362 -23.04 -9.25 10.46
CA ARG A 362 -22.94 -7.78 10.60
C ARG A 362 -21.49 -7.35 10.89
N GLY A 363 -21.04 -6.33 10.18
CA GLY A 363 -19.74 -5.73 10.39
C GLY A 363 -18.56 -6.53 9.84
N VAL A 364 -18.79 -7.51 8.96
CA VAL A 364 -17.73 -8.28 8.29
C VAL A 364 -17.77 -8.06 6.80
N ARG A 365 -16.61 -7.67 6.23
CA ARG A 365 -16.35 -7.63 4.79
C ARG A 365 -15.19 -8.56 4.46
N VAL A 366 -15.30 -9.26 3.34
CA VAL A 366 -14.26 -10.15 2.82
C VAL A 366 -13.94 -9.77 1.38
N ASP A 367 -12.72 -9.33 1.13
CA ASP A 367 -12.20 -9.08 -0.21
C ASP A 367 -11.26 -10.22 -0.59
N THR A 368 -11.67 -11.03 -1.56
CA THR A 368 -10.91 -12.22 -1.98
C THR A 368 -11.23 -12.63 -3.41
N ALA A 369 -10.32 -13.41 -4.00
CA ALA A 369 -10.49 -14.08 -5.28
C ALA A 369 -10.39 -15.61 -5.18
N ILE A 370 -10.20 -16.15 -3.96
CA ILE A 370 -10.03 -17.60 -3.77
C ILE A 370 -11.39 -18.31 -3.63
N TYR A 371 -11.38 -19.60 -3.96
CA TYR A 371 -12.54 -20.51 -3.86
C TYR A 371 -12.07 -21.96 -3.71
N THR A 372 -12.96 -22.89 -3.42
CA THR A 372 -12.61 -24.31 -3.33
C THR A 372 -12.05 -24.82 -4.67
N ASN A 373 -10.92 -25.52 -4.63
CA ASN A 373 -10.08 -25.95 -5.76
C ASN A 373 -9.28 -24.83 -6.44
N TYR A 374 -9.27 -23.60 -5.92
CA TYR A 374 -8.36 -22.57 -6.39
C TYR A 374 -6.91 -22.94 -6.07
N ARG A 375 -6.01 -22.77 -7.06
CA ARG A 375 -4.58 -22.99 -6.90
C ARG A 375 -3.86 -21.68 -6.59
N VAL A 376 -3.34 -21.56 -5.36
CA VAL A 376 -2.44 -20.47 -4.98
C VAL A 376 -1.10 -20.68 -5.69
N ASN A 377 -0.75 -19.71 -6.54
CA ASN A 377 0.40 -19.82 -7.43
C ASN A 377 1.67 -19.25 -6.78
N PRO A 378 2.83 -19.94 -6.87
CA PRO A 378 4.09 -19.46 -6.26
C PRO A 378 4.73 -18.25 -6.97
N HIS A 379 4.22 -17.86 -8.14
CA HIS A 379 4.79 -16.77 -8.94
C HIS A 379 4.32 -15.36 -8.49
N TYR A 380 3.33 -15.29 -7.61
CA TYR A 380 2.69 -14.04 -7.19
C TYR A 380 2.72 -13.88 -5.67
N ASP A 381 2.32 -12.69 -5.21
CA ASP A 381 2.22 -12.38 -3.78
C ASP A 381 1.34 -13.39 -3.03
N SER A 382 1.66 -13.64 -1.77
CA SER A 382 0.98 -14.59 -0.91
C SER A 382 -0.38 -14.11 -0.39
N LEU A 383 -0.74 -12.83 -0.57
CA LEU A 383 -2.04 -12.30 -0.15
C LEU A 383 -3.19 -12.98 -0.89
N ILE A 384 -4.06 -13.66 -0.16
CA ILE A 384 -5.19 -14.40 -0.73
C ILE A 384 -6.55 -13.83 -0.31
N LEU A 385 -6.59 -13.08 0.80
CA LEU A 385 -7.83 -12.54 1.33
C LEU A 385 -7.54 -11.37 2.27
N LYS A 386 -8.39 -10.33 2.22
CA LYS A 386 -8.47 -9.28 3.23
C LYS A 386 -9.75 -9.50 4.03
N LEU A 387 -9.61 -9.59 5.35
CA LEU A 387 -10.72 -9.68 6.27
C LEU A 387 -10.86 -8.35 6.98
N ILE A 388 -11.99 -7.70 6.84
CA ILE A 388 -12.25 -6.40 7.41
C ILE A 388 -13.43 -6.50 8.39
N SER A 389 -13.24 -5.96 9.59
CA SER A 389 -14.30 -5.77 10.58
C SER A 389 -14.62 -4.30 10.76
N ARG A 390 -15.89 -3.97 11.00
CA ARG A 390 -16.32 -2.64 11.42
C ARG A 390 -17.21 -2.72 12.65
N GLY A 391 -16.98 -1.84 13.61
CA GLY A 391 -17.77 -1.68 14.83
C GLY A 391 -18.02 -0.20 15.11
N GLU A 392 -18.95 0.10 16.01
CA GLU A 392 -19.21 1.48 16.45
C GLU A 392 -18.01 2.07 17.23
N ASN A 393 -17.18 1.18 17.80
CA ASN A 393 -15.95 1.51 18.49
C ASN A 393 -14.91 0.41 18.29
N ARG A 394 -13.67 0.67 18.75
CA ARG A 394 -12.54 -0.24 18.56
C ARG A 394 -12.74 -1.60 19.20
N ASN A 395 -13.29 -1.66 20.41
CA ASN A 395 -13.52 -2.92 21.13
C ASN A 395 -14.53 -3.81 20.39
N GLU A 396 -15.57 -3.23 19.82
CA GLU A 396 -16.53 -3.95 19.00
C GLU A 396 -15.89 -4.45 17.71
N ALA A 397 -15.08 -3.60 17.01
CA ALA A 397 -14.36 -4.00 15.80
C ALA A 397 -13.40 -5.17 16.07
N ILE A 398 -12.66 -5.15 17.20
CA ILE A 398 -11.80 -6.26 17.64
C ILE A 398 -12.63 -7.53 17.89
N SER A 399 -13.74 -7.42 18.60
CA SER A 399 -14.61 -8.57 18.92
C SER A 399 -15.19 -9.21 17.65
N ILE A 400 -15.64 -8.39 16.70
CA ILE A 400 -16.12 -8.85 15.38
C ILE A 400 -14.99 -9.54 14.61
N MET A 401 -13.77 -8.96 14.59
CA MET A 401 -12.63 -9.56 13.91
C MET A 401 -12.23 -10.91 14.53
N GLN A 402 -12.19 -10.99 15.85
CA GLN A 402 -11.91 -12.27 16.55
C GLN A 402 -12.93 -13.35 16.22
N ARG A 403 -14.23 -13.02 16.17
CA ARG A 403 -15.28 -13.92 15.74
C ARG A 403 -15.07 -14.37 14.29
N ALA A 404 -14.87 -13.43 13.38
CA ALA A 404 -14.67 -13.71 11.96
C ALA A 404 -13.43 -14.59 11.70
N LEU A 405 -12.33 -14.34 12.41
CA LEU A 405 -11.13 -15.19 12.34
C LEU A 405 -11.36 -16.60 12.89
N ASN A 406 -12.34 -16.81 13.76
CA ASN A 406 -12.69 -18.15 14.24
C ASN A 406 -13.61 -18.90 13.27
N GLU A 407 -14.39 -18.19 12.47
CA GLU A 407 -15.27 -18.75 11.45
C GLU A 407 -14.55 -19.12 10.15
N ILE A 408 -13.46 -18.39 9.81
CA ILE A 408 -12.72 -18.64 8.56
C ILE A 408 -11.98 -19.98 8.61
N ILE A 409 -12.23 -20.82 7.61
CA ILE A 409 -11.55 -22.10 7.43
C ILE A 409 -10.94 -22.13 6.03
N ILE A 410 -9.65 -22.40 5.92
CA ILE A 410 -8.95 -22.60 4.66
C ILE A 410 -8.10 -23.86 4.80
N GLU A 411 -8.41 -24.90 4.02
CA GLU A 411 -7.69 -26.17 4.04
C GLU A 411 -6.90 -26.38 2.75
N GLY A 412 -5.78 -27.09 2.86
CA GLY A 412 -4.90 -27.46 1.74
C GLY A 412 -3.65 -26.61 1.62
N ILE A 413 -3.59 -25.48 2.32
CA ILE A 413 -2.42 -24.58 2.42
C ILE A 413 -2.26 -24.07 3.85
N ASN A 414 -1.06 -23.58 4.19
CA ASN A 414 -0.87 -22.85 5.44
C ASN A 414 -1.26 -21.37 5.27
N THR A 415 -1.77 -20.78 6.34
CA THR A 415 -2.12 -19.36 6.39
C THR A 415 -1.66 -18.72 7.70
N ASN A 416 -1.55 -17.40 7.71
CA ASN A 416 -1.21 -16.61 8.90
C ASN A 416 -2.41 -16.31 9.83
N ILE A 417 -3.57 -16.95 9.65
CA ILE A 417 -4.80 -16.73 10.46
C ILE A 417 -4.52 -16.86 11.97
N ASN A 418 -3.76 -17.87 12.39
CA ASN A 418 -3.45 -18.07 13.80
C ASN A 418 -2.58 -16.96 14.39
N LEU A 419 -1.71 -16.35 13.59
CA LEU A 419 -0.93 -15.18 13.98
C LEU A 419 -1.86 -13.98 14.28
N HIS A 420 -2.85 -13.72 13.43
CA HIS A 420 -3.83 -12.67 13.67
C HIS A 420 -4.63 -12.91 14.96
N LYS A 421 -5.09 -14.16 15.19
CA LYS A 421 -5.78 -14.53 16.44
C LYS A 421 -4.92 -14.30 17.68
N TRP A 422 -3.61 -14.53 17.57
CA TRP A 422 -2.66 -14.28 18.66
C TRP A 422 -2.45 -12.77 18.89
N ILE A 423 -2.21 -11.98 17.81
CA ILE A 423 -2.01 -10.53 17.91
C ILE A 423 -3.19 -9.82 18.57
N LEU A 424 -4.42 -10.14 18.14
CA LEU A 424 -5.65 -9.50 18.63
C LEU A 424 -5.97 -9.81 20.11
N LYS A 425 -5.28 -10.75 20.72
CA LYS A 425 -5.42 -11.08 22.16
C LYS A 425 -4.35 -10.41 23.02
N GLN A 426 -3.34 -9.76 22.42
CA GLN A 426 -2.27 -9.15 23.19
C GLN A 426 -2.74 -7.83 23.82
N ASP A 427 -2.45 -7.61 25.09
CA ASP A 427 -2.81 -6.38 25.80
C ASP A 427 -2.29 -5.13 25.09
N ILE A 428 -1.08 -5.20 24.55
CA ILE A 428 -0.47 -4.09 23.82
C ILE A 428 -1.26 -3.73 22.54
N PHE A 429 -1.87 -4.73 21.87
CA PHE A 429 -2.78 -4.46 20.75
C PHE A 429 -4.10 -3.86 21.26
N ILE A 430 -4.70 -4.46 22.29
CA ILE A 430 -5.95 -3.98 22.89
C ILE A 430 -5.82 -2.53 23.36
N THR A 431 -4.69 -2.17 23.97
CA THR A 431 -4.42 -0.81 24.47
C THR A 431 -3.87 0.16 23.41
N GLY A 432 -3.59 -0.30 22.20
CA GLY A 432 -3.04 0.52 21.10
C GLY A 432 -1.60 0.99 21.30
N GLN A 433 -0.85 0.39 22.21
CA GLN A 433 0.52 0.81 22.57
C GLN A 433 1.62 0.16 21.71
N TYR A 434 1.25 -0.55 20.66
CA TYR A 434 2.18 -1.15 19.71
C TYR A 434 2.87 -0.09 18.82
N ASN A 435 4.00 -0.50 18.25
CA ASN A 435 4.78 0.27 17.28
C ASN A 435 5.27 -0.65 16.15
N THR A 436 5.95 -0.07 15.16
CA THR A 436 6.43 -0.80 13.96
C THR A 436 7.37 -1.98 14.26
N ASN A 437 8.03 -1.97 15.39
CA ASN A 437 9.00 -3.01 15.79
C ASN A 437 8.38 -4.08 16.71
N TRP A 438 7.13 -3.88 17.16
CA TRP A 438 6.55 -4.73 18.21
C TRP A 438 6.43 -6.19 17.78
N LEU A 439 5.91 -6.45 16.58
CA LEU A 439 5.70 -7.82 16.11
C LEU A 439 7.02 -8.57 15.96
N GLU A 440 8.03 -7.97 15.36
CA GLU A 440 9.34 -8.61 15.19
C GLU A 440 9.99 -8.97 16.52
N LYS A 441 9.87 -8.12 17.53
CA LYS A 441 10.41 -8.35 18.86
C LYS A 441 9.67 -9.45 19.64
N ASN A 442 8.41 -9.70 19.33
CA ASN A 442 7.55 -10.58 20.11
C ASN A 442 7.09 -11.83 19.36
N ILE A 443 7.40 -11.98 18.07
CA ILE A 443 6.96 -13.12 17.26
C ILE A 443 7.47 -14.47 17.81
N SER A 444 8.57 -14.49 18.53
CA SER A 444 9.09 -15.69 19.21
C SER A 444 8.13 -16.21 20.31
N ASN A 445 7.23 -15.37 20.83
CA ASN A 445 6.23 -15.73 21.81
C ASN A 445 4.98 -16.36 21.17
N PHE A 446 4.85 -16.30 19.86
CA PHE A 446 3.81 -16.98 19.10
C PHE A 446 4.16 -18.47 18.96
N GLN A 447 3.36 -19.35 19.55
CA GLN A 447 3.55 -20.81 19.61
C GLN A 447 2.75 -21.57 18.55
#